data_b452172d214c7518ce11df192ce70e15
#
_entry.id   b452172d214c7518ce11df192ce70e15
#
_cell.length_a   1.000
_cell.length_b   1.000
_cell.length_c   1.000
_cell.angle_alpha   90.00
_cell.angle_beta   90.00
_cell.angle_gamma   90.00
#
_symmetry.space_group_name_H-M   'P 1'
#
loop_
_entity.id
_entity.type
_entity.pdbx_description
1 polymer ?
#
loop_
_entity_poly.entity_id
_entity_poly.type
_entity_poly.pdbx_seq_one_letter_code
_entity_poly.pdbx_strand_id
1 'polypeptide(L)'
;MTKGTEESGMGGRRLEDVKSDGNAGILDQRHLIGTFPKPVRKKWTAGIEFGGKAARLPERMCASGRPIPFNSYMRMDIMTELPPLLPEYLEPVRALFEKPRVKQAMKLLDDGAEAAMVMQCELCEIPAPTFHEEVRAAEIVRRMKALGLKDVHVDEIGNVIGRRPGRGDGPVLAIGAHMDTVFPEGTPIKVRREGDRYWAPGIADNCCGLRCLLETIRAFEETGVETEGDIWFVGTVGEEGNGDIRGSKHLFNGTNHIDGFLAVDNADMGRLLYAAIGSHRYRFTITGPGGHSWTNFSECPSAVHAMCLAGAKVAHVKVPEGPRTTFTIGTIKGGTSVNTIAASCQVDVDMRSLDDGNLAALEAMIFKCFEEGVAEENAIWGVTDPAKQVRLEVTMIGDRPGGQRPHDCPVLQTSRAAMDCLGLELKRYTCSSTDANKPVSLGIPATCLSGGGAMYRTHTVDEYYDAIHIEEGPKMVFLTACALAGAEGMKALLPKLPAA
;
A
#
# COMPACT_ATOMS: atom_id res chain seq x y z
N MET A 1 -38.16 -15.48 -56.45
CA MET A 1 -38.38 -16.93 -56.67
C MET A 1 -38.25 -17.58 -55.31
N THR A 2 -39.37 -17.78 -54.71
CA THR A 2 -40.11 -19.03 -54.41
C THR A 2 -39.51 -19.79 -53.24
N LYS A 3 -40.15 -19.69 -52.07
CA LYS A 3 -41.16 -20.59 -51.48
C LYS A 3 -40.48 -21.85 -50.88
N GLY A 4 -40.82 -22.37 -49.75
CA GLY A 4 -41.92 -22.33 -48.81
C GLY A 4 -41.57 -23.17 -47.60
N THR A 5 -42.10 -22.87 -46.42
CA THR A 5 -43.22 -23.52 -45.71
C THR A 5 -43.00 -25.01 -45.38
N GLU A 6 -43.19 -25.48 -44.16
CA GLU A 6 -44.35 -25.77 -43.29
C GLU A 6 -43.84 -26.25 -41.91
N GLU A 7 -44.27 -25.78 -40.81
CA GLU A 7 -45.41 -26.01 -39.93
C GLU A 7 -45.60 -27.47 -39.45
N SER A 8 -45.62 -27.63 -38.13
CA SER A 8 -46.59 -28.29 -37.27
C SER A 8 -45.97 -28.54 -35.90
N GLY A 9 -46.56 -28.28 -34.76
CA GLY A 9 -47.91 -28.09 -34.35
C GLY A 9 -48.13 -28.72 -32.97
N MET A 10 -48.62 -27.93 -32.04
CA MET A 10 -49.47 -28.25 -30.93
C MET A 10 -49.03 -29.09 -29.72
N GLY A 11 -49.30 -28.49 -28.54
CA GLY A 11 -49.85 -29.15 -27.41
C GLY A 11 -49.76 -28.38 -26.08
N GLY A 12 -50.54 -27.32 -25.93
CA GLY A 12 -50.71 -26.67 -24.63
C GLY A 12 -51.68 -27.40 -23.73
N ARG A 13 -51.52 -27.33 -22.41
CA ARG A 13 -52.61 -27.42 -21.44
C ARG A 13 -52.43 -26.31 -20.38
N ARG A 14 -53.56 -25.58 -20.23
CA ARG A 14 -53.78 -24.56 -19.21
C ARG A 14 -54.15 -25.18 -17.87
N LEU A 15 -53.87 -24.40 -16.86
CA LEU A 15 -54.37 -24.27 -15.50
C LEU A 15 -55.83 -24.61 -15.30
N GLU A 16 -56.17 -25.11 -14.11
CA GLU A 16 -57.33 -24.65 -13.35
C GLU A 16 -57.04 -24.67 -11.83
N ASP A 17 -57.59 -23.65 -11.17
CA ASP A 17 -57.62 -23.33 -9.75
C ASP A 17 -58.30 -24.42 -8.91
N VAL A 18 -57.78 -24.62 -7.67
CA VAL A 18 -58.62 -25.03 -6.53
C VAL A 18 -58.23 -24.21 -5.31
N LYS A 19 -59.18 -23.41 -4.87
CA LYS A 19 -59.25 -22.79 -3.54
C LYS A 19 -59.71 -23.81 -2.52
N SER A 20 -59.26 -23.66 -1.32
CA SER A 20 -59.91 -23.45 -0.04
C SER A 20 -59.48 -24.35 1.12
N ASP A 21 -59.37 -23.67 2.20
CA ASP A 21 -59.68 -23.99 3.61
C ASP A 21 -58.73 -24.85 4.43
N GLY A 22 -58.01 -24.19 5.28
CA GLY A 22 -58.36 -24.01 6.69
C GLY A 22 -57.70 -24.97 7.66
N ASN A 23 -56.98 -24.36 8.52
CA ASN A 23 -56.79 -24.72 9.92
C ASN A 23 -55.63 -25.61 10.38
N ALA A 24 -54.77 -24.95 11.13
CA ALA A 24 -54.20 -25.34 12.41
C ALA A 24 -53.31 -26.60 12.51
N GLY A 25 -52.08 -26.34 12.79
CA GLY A 25 -51.18 -27.36 13.31
C GLY A 25 -49.79 -26.79 13.48
N ILE A 26 -49.56 -25.91 14.49
CA ILE A 26 -48.24 -25.56 14.97
C ILE A 26 -47.65 -26.84 15.59
N LEU A 27 -46.85 -27.55 14.80
CA LEU A 27 -45.98 -28.61 15.33
C LEU A 27 -44.66 -27.98 15.75
N ASP A 28 -44.51 -27.88 17.06
CA ASP A 28 -43.27 -27.54 17.78
C ASP A 28 -42.13 -28.49 17.38
N GLN A 29 -41.22 -28.00 16.51
CA GLN A 29 -39.98 -28.70 16.17
C GLN A 29 -38.92 -28.52 17.24
N ARG A 30 -39.24 -28.84 18.49
CA ARG A 30 -38.25 -28.92 19.57
C ARG A 30 -38.02 -30.35 20.05
N HIS A 31 -37.68 -31.27 19.20
CA HIS A 31 -37.13 -32.56 19.66
C HIS A 31 -36.50 -33.31 18.47
N LEU A 32 -35.26 -32.94 18.14
CA LEU A 32 -34.28 -33.81 17.50
C LEU A 32 -32.90 -33.09 17.50
N ILE A 33 -32.46 -32.61 18.67
CA ILE A 33 -31.03 -32.31 18.87
C ILE A 33 -30.49 -33.51 19.64
N GLY A 34 -29.98 -34.47 18.87
CA GLY A 34 -29.10 -35.53 19.40
C GLY A 34 -27.89 -34.86 20.08
N THR A 35 -27.74 -35.15 21.35
CA THR A 35 -26.61 -34.72 22.17
C THR A 35 -25.31 -35.21 21.54
N PHE A 36 -24.60 -34.36 20.81
CA PHE A 36 -23.19 -34.60 20.52
C PHE A 36 -22.40 -34.59 21.84
N PRO A 37 -21.56 -35.59 22.10
CA PRO A 37 -20.73 -35.59 23.29
C PRO A 37 -19.81 -34.36 23.22
N LYS A 38 -19.78 -33.59 24.33
CA LYS A 38 -18.88 -32.46 24.49
C LYS A 38 -17.44 -32.93 24.22
N PRO A 39 -16.62 -32.16 23.49
CA PRO A 39 -15.23 -32.51 23.31
C PRO A 39 -14.54 -32.59 24.66
N VAL A 40 -14.03 -33.78 24.98
CA VAL A 40 -13.22 -34.01 26.19
C VAL A 40 -11.96 -33.18 25.99
N ARG A 41 -11.87 -32.03 26.69
CA ARG A 41 -10.62 -31.31 26.85
C ARG A 41 -9.69 -32.17 27.69
N LYS A 42 -8.94 -33.08 27.09
CA LYS A 42 -7.77 -33.64 27.73
C LYS A 42 -6.77 -32.49 27.86
N LYS A 43 -6.60 -32.00 29.10
CA LYS A 43 -5.41 -31.24 29.44
C LYS A 43 -4.22 -32.18 29.25
N TRP A 44 -3.51 -31.97 28.14
CA TRP A 44 -2.19 -32.52 27.98
C TRP A 44 -1.25 -31.69 28.87
N THR A 45 -1.13 -32.07 30.13
CA THR A 45 0.08 -31.79 30.90
C THR A 45 1.11 -32.80 30.43
N ALA A 46 1.80 -32.49 29.37
CA ALA A 46 2.96 -33.24 28.94
C ALA A 46 4.09 -32.92 29.91
N GLY A 47 4.12 -33.63 30.98
CA GLY A 47 5.34 -33.86 31.73
C GLY A 47 6.19 -34.87 30.93
N ILE A 48 6.90 -34.40 29.93
CA ILE A 48 8.08 -35.09 29.42
C ILE A 48 9.23 -34.52 30.25
N GLU A 49 9.54 -35.19 31.35
CA GLU A 49 10.84 -35.02 32.01
C GLU A 49 11.92 -35.57 31.08
N PHE A 50 12.49 -34.70 30.25
CA PHE A 50 13.82 -34.94 29.73
C PHE A 50 14.79 -34.69 30.91
N GLY A 51 15.33 -35.73 31.49
CA GLY A 51 16.47 -35.67 32.37
C GLY A 51 17.66 -35.06 31.59
N GLY A 52 17.90 -33.80 31.78
CA GLY A 52 18.99 -33.07 31.15
C GLY A 52 18.71 -31.57 31.24
N LYS A 53 19.59 -30.86 31.91
CA LYS A 53 19.60 -29.41 32.12
C LYS A 53 18.91 -28.64 31.02
N ALA A 54 17.92 -27.82 31.39
CA ALA A 54 17.29 -26.86 30.48
C ALA A 54 18.38 -26.11 29.72
N ALA A 55 18.52 -26.44 28.44
CA ALA A 55 19.37 -25.69 27.54
C ALA A 55 18.71 -24.29 27.39
N ARG A 56 19.26 -23.29 28.06
CA ARG A 56 18.95 -21.91 27.74
C ARG A 56 19.30 -21.74 26.25
N LEU A 57 18.33 -21.24 25.47
CA LEU A 57 18.62 -20.78 24.12
C LEU A 57 19.86 -19.87 24.19
N PRO A 58 20.85 -20.07 23.32
CA PRO A 58 22.06 -19.26 23.40
C PRO A 58 21.70 -17.79 23.21
N GLU A 59 22.02 -16.98 24.21
CA GLU A 59 22.00 -15.53 24.06
C GLU A 59 22.91 -15.20 22.87
N ARG A 60 22.37 -14.52 21.86
CA ARG A 60 23.17 -14.05 20.73
C ARG A 60 24.18 -13.04 21.25
N MET A 61 25.43 -13.37 21.15
CA MET A 61 26.55 -12.52 21.57
C MET A 61 27.17 -11.85 20.34
N CYS A 62 27.46 -10.56 20.40
CA CYS A 62 28.28 -9.90 19.40
C CYS A 62 29.74 -10.38 19.49
N ALA A 63 30.57 -10.10 18.47
CA ALA A 63 31.99 -10.48 18.40
C ALA A 63 32.81 -9.99 19.61
N SER A 64 32.29 -9.04 20.42
CA SER A 64 32.90 -8.52 21.64
C SER A 64 32.41 -9.23 22.93
N GLY A 65 31.60 -10.28 22.83
CA GLY A 65 31.13 -11.05 23.98
C GLY A 65 30.02 -10.37 24.84
N ARG A 66 29.39 -9.30 24.33
CA ARG A 66 28.27 -8.64 25.02
C ARG A 66 26.92 -9.13 24.48
N PRO A 67 25.90 -9.34 25.33
CA PRO A 67 24.57 -9.66 24.85
C PRO A 67 24.05 -8.51 23.98
N ILE A 68 23.55 -8.83 22.78
CA ILE A 68 22.90 -7.85 21.91
C ILE A 68 21.51 -7.61 22.51
N PRO A 69 21.17 -6.39 22.95
CA PRO A 69 19.84 -6.11 23.45
C PRO A 69 18.81 -6.37 22.36
N PHE A 70 17.74 -7.06 22.67
CA PHE A 70 16.62 -7.37 21.76
C PHE A 70 16.03 -6.12 21.06
N ASN A 71 16.27 -4.94 21.64
CA ASN A 71 15.84 -3.63 21.11
C ASN A 71 16.76 -3.03 20.03
N SER A 72 17.91 -3.63 19.67
CA SER A 72 18.80 -3.06 18.66
C SER A 72 18.31 -3.24 17.22
N TYR A 73 17.33 -4.10 16.98
CA TYR A 73 16.70 -4.31 15.66
C TYR A 73 15.51 -3.40 15.39
N MET A 74 15.06 -2.60 16.35
CA MET A 74 13.89 -1.71 16.21
C MET A 74 14.25 -0.25 15.87
N ARG A 75 15.47 0.07 15.51
CA ARG A 75 15.70 1.38 14.93
C ARG A 75 15.39 1.31 13.44
N MET A 76 14.21 1.82 13.04
CA MET A 76 14.05 2.45 11.74
C MET A 76 15.32 3.29 11.51
N ASP A 77 15.87 3.30 10.29
CA ASP A 77 16.94 4.23 9.93
C ASP A 77 16.36 5.66 9.99
N ILE A 78 16.25 6.16 11.21
CA ILE A 78 15.81 7.51 11.51
C ILE A 78 17.10 8.30 11.68
N MET A 79 17.35 9.24 10.77
CA MET A 79 18.42 10.18 10.98
C MET A 79 18.08 11.08 12.17
N THR A 80 18.81 10.91 13.24
CA THR A 80 18.65 11.71 14.48
C THR A 80 19.31 13.09 14.36
N GLU A 81 20.28 13.25 13.44
CA GLU A 81 20.86 14.53 13.10
C GLU A 81 20.30 15.01 11.77
N LEU A 82 19.50 16.06 11.80
CA LEU A 82 18.93 16.65 10.59
C LEU A 82 20.00 17.43 9.85
N PRO A 83 20.23 17.17 8.54
CA PRO A 83 21.11 17.99 7.72
C PRO A 83 20.68 19.46 7.77
N PRO A 84 21.57 20.43 7.49
CA PRO A 84 21.21 21.85 7.53
C PRO A 84 20.12 22.18 6.50
N LEU A 85 19.23 23.11 6.87
CA LEU A 85 18.35 23.78 5.91
C LEU A 85 19.17 24.84 5.19
N LEU A 86 19.23 24.75 3.86
CA LEU A 86 20.08 25.59 3.02
C LEU A 86 19.42 26.96 2.77
N PRO A 87 20.17 28.08 2.95
CA PRO A 87 19.61 29.43 2.77
C PRO A 87 19.04 29.68 1.37
N GLU A 88 19.63 29.10 0.32
CA GLU A 88 19.14 29.22 -1.06
C GLU A 88 17.71 28.68 -1.28
N TYR A 89 17.21 27.84 -0.40
CA TYR A 89 15.82 27.37 -0.39
C TYR A 89 14.97 28.16 0.63
N LEU A 90 15.53 28.44 1.81
CA LEU A 90 14.79 29.08 2.89
C LEU A 90 14.38 30.51 2.55
N GLU A 91 15.33 31.34 2.08
CA GLU A 91 15.08 32.76 1.83
C GLU A 91 14.03 33.01 0.73
N PRO A 92 14.08 32.32 -0.43
CA PRO A 92 13.02 32.44 -1.44
C PRO A 92 11.64 32.00 -0.92
N VAL A 93 11.55 30.91 -0.15
CA VAL A 93 10.27 30.43 0.39
C VAL A 93 9.71 31.39 1.43
N ARG A 94 10.56 31.99 2.28
CA ARG A 94 10.14 33.06 3.21
C ARG A 94 9.59 34.29 2.49
N ALA A 95 10.27 34.74 1.45
CA ALA A 95 9.81 35.85 0.63
C ALA A 95 8.49 35.53 -0.10
N LEU A 96 8.32 34.30 -0.56
CA LEU A 96 7.08 33.83 -1.17
C LEU A 96 5.94 33.76 -0.15
N PHE A 97 6.19 33.28 1.06
CA PHE A 97 5.21 33.19 2.13
C PHE A 97 4.60 34.55 2.50
N GLU A 98 5.36 35.64 2.34
CA GLU A 98 4.89 37.00 2.58
C GLU A 98 4.01 37.59 1.45
N LYS A 99 3.89 36.94 0.31
CA LYS A 99 3.07 37.40 -0.80
C LYS A 99 1.57 37.42 -0.45
N PRO A 100 0.81 38.47 -0.83
CA PRO A 100 -0.58 38.62 -0.41
C PRO A 100 -1.48 37.42 -0.81
N ARG A 101 -1.35 36.90 -2.05
CA ARG A 101 -2.14 35.75 -2.52
C ARG A 101 -1.79 34.47 -1.78
N VAL A 102 -0.50 34.28 -1.43
CA VAL A 102 -0.06 33.13 -0.63
C VAL A 102 -0.64 33.20 0.78
N LYS A 103 -0.60 34.35 1.43
CA LYS A 103 -1.27 34.56 2.75
C LYS A 103 -2.78 34.38 2.67
N GLN A 104 -3.41 34.80 1.58
CA GLN A 104 -4.83 34.56 1.34
C GLN A 104 -5.12 33.05 1.24
N ALA A 105 -4.25 32.28 0.54
CA ALA A 105 -4.37 30.82 0.47
C ALA A 105 -4.22 30.15 1.84
N MET A 106 -3.27 30.60 2.67
CA MET A 106 -3.12 30.09 4.03
C MET A 106 -4.40 30.28 4.84
N LYS A 107 -4.97 31.50 4.80
CA LYS A 107 -6.22 31.81 5.49
C LYS A 107 -7.40 31.02 4.93
N LEU A 108 -7.49 30.85 3.62
CA LEU A 108 -8.53 30.04 2.96
C LEU A 108 -8.53 28.60 3.48
N LEU A 109 -7.33 28.01 3.64
CA LEU A 109 -7.17 26.65 4.14
C LEU A 109 -7.52 26.53 5.63
N ASP A 110 -7.20 27.55 6.44
CA ASP A 110 -7.63 27.64 7.83
C ASP A 110 -9.15 27.67 7.95
N ASP A 111 -9.77 28.62 7.25
CA ASP A 111 -11.22 28.85 7.31
C ASP A 111 -12.02 27.64 6.76
N GLY A 112 -11.42 26.85 5.87
CA GLY A 112 -12.05 25.71 5.19
C GLY A 112 -11.92 24.37 5.89
N ALA A 113 -11.21 24.27 7.01
CA ALA A 113 -10.83 22.98 7.62
C ALA A 113 -12.03 22.06 7.94
N GLU A 114 -13.15 22.61 8.45
CA GLU A 114 -14.33 21.80 8.77
C GLU A 114 -14.99 21.24 7.50
N ALA A 115 -15.15 22.04 6.45
CA ALA A 115 -15.68 21.58 5.17
C ALA A 115 -14.77 20.54 4.51
N ALA A 116 -13.46 20.72 4.63
CA ALA A 116 -12.47 19.76 4.14
C ALA A 116 -12.58 18.40 4.87
N MET A 117 -12.86 18.40 6.18
CA MET A 117 -13.08 17.14 6.91
C MET A 117 -14.36 16.43 6.47
N VAL A 118 -15.44 17.19 6.20
CA VAL A 118 -16.67 16.61 5.61
C VAL A 118 -16.35 15.94 4.28
N MET A 119 -15.58 16.61 3.41
CA MET A 119 -15.14 16.05 2.13
C MET A 119 -14.31 14.76 2.31
N GLN A 120 -13.43 14.71 3.29
CA GLN A 120 -12.67 13.48 3.61
C GLN A 120 -13.59 12.32 3.98
N CYS A 121 -14.63 12.59 4.78
CA CYS A 121 -15.63 11.58 5.15
C CYS A 121 -16.40 11.08 3.92
N GLU A 122 -16.84 11.98 3.05
CA GLU A 122 -17.56 11.64 1.81
C GLU A 122 -16.70 10.76 0.89
N LEU A 123 -15.41 11.07 0.72
CA LEU A 123 -14.48 10.27 -0.07
C LEU A 123 -14.24 8.90 0.57
N CYS A 124 -14.15 8.82 1.88
CA CYS A 124 -13.96 7.57 2.60
C CYS A 124 -15.13 6.62 2.40
N GLU A 125 -16.38 7.12 2.43
CA GLU A 125 -17.58 6.30 2.27
C GLU A 125 -17.78 5.77 0.84
N ILE A 126 -16.93 6.14 -0.12
CA ILE A 126 -16.87 5.54 -1.46
C ILE A 126 -15.88 4.37 -1.42
N PRO A 127 -16.30 3.11 -1.49
CA PRO A 127 -15.38 1.97 -1.50
C PRO A 127 -14.41 2.05 -2.69
N ALA A 128 -13.14 1.75 -2.44
CA ALA A 128 -12.12 1.69 -3.49
C ALA A 128 -11.08 0.61 -3.14
N PRO A 129 -11.45 -0.67 -3.16
CA PRO A 129 -10.46 -1.74 -3.03
C PRO A 129 -9.42 -1.62 -4.14
N THR A 130 -8.18 -2.01 -3.87
CA THR A 130 -7.14 -2.08 -4.91
C THR A 130 -7.64 -2.89 -6.11
N PHE A 131 -7.51 -2.35 -7.32
CA PHE A 131 -8.06 -2.78 -8.62
C PHE A 131 -9.54 -2.49 -8.87
N HIS A 132 -10.25 -1.82 -7.94
CA HIS A 132 -11.66 -1.45 -8.05
C HIS A 132 -11.87 0.00 -7.60
N GLU A 133 -11.05 0.91 -8.12
CA GLU A 133 -11.02 2.33 -7.72
C GLU A 133 -11.97 3.21 -8.55
N GLU A 134 -12.66 2.67 -9.55
CA GLU A 134 -13.37 3.42 -10.60
C GLU A 134 -14.41 4.39 -10.04
N VAL A 135 -15.12 4.00 -8.98
CA VAL A 135 -16.20 4.83 -8.40
C VAL A 135 -15.59 6.04 -7.69
N ARG A 136 -14.50 5.83 -6.91
CA ARG A 136 -13.78 6.92 -6.25
C ARG A 136 -13.08 7.80 -7.28
N ALA A 137 -12.49 7.23 -8.32
CA ALA A 137 -11.88 7.97 -9.43
C ALA A 137 -12.88 8.90 -10.12
N ALA A 138 -14.11 8.44 -10.38
CA ALA A 138 -15.16 9.27 -10.97
C ALA A 138 -15.52 10.47 -10.06
N GLU A 139 -15.55 10.30 -8.75
CA GLU A 139 -15.77 11.39 -7.81
C GLU A 139 -14.59 12.37 -7.77
N ILE A 140 -13.35 11.90 -7.79
CA ILE A 140 -12.17 12.77 -7.90
C ILE A 140 -12.20 13.58 -9.19
N VAL A 141 -12.51 12.96 -10.34
CA VAL A 141 -12.71 13.67 -11.63
C VAL A 141 -13.75 14.78 -11.48
N ARG A 142 -14.90 14.47 -10.90
CA ARG A 142 -15.97 15.44 -10.68
C ARG A 142 -15.51 16.63 -9.84
N ARG A 143 -14.79 16.37 -8.74
CA ARG A 143 -14.28 17.42 -7.84
C ARG A 143 -13.18 18.26 -8.51
N MET A 144 -12.22 17.66 -9.19
CA MET A 144 -11.16 18.37 -9.90
C MET A 144 -11.73 19.30 -10.99
N LYS A 145 -12.74 18.83 -11.75
CA LYS A 145 -13.44 19.67 -12.74
C LYS A 145 -14.21 20.81 -12.09
N ALA A 146 -14.89 20.56 -10.99
CA ALA A 146 -15.63 21.59 -10.24
C ALA A 146 -14.72 22.67 -9.68
N LEU A 147 -13.48 22.31 -9.32
CA LEU A 147 -12.44 23.25 -8.87
C LEU A 147 -11.77 24.02 -10.02
N GLY A 148 -12.06 23.70 -11.29
CA GLY A 148 -11.60 24.46 -12.44
C GLY A 148 -10.35 23.94 -13.14
N LEU A 149 -9.82 22.77 -12.75
CA LEU A 149 -8.68 22.16 -13.41
C LEU A 149 -8.96 21.86 -14.89
N LYS A 150 -7.92 21.99 -15.71
CA LYS A 150 -7.96 21.67 -17.13
C LYS A 150 -7.55 20.21 -17.37
N ASP A 151 -7.90 19.67 -18.54
CA ASP A 151 -7.52 18.32 -18.99
C ASP A 151 -7.73 17.23 -17.94
N VAL A 152 -8.83 17.30 -17.19
CA VAL A 152 -9.15 16.28 -16.18
C VAL A 152 -9.65 15.03 -16.89
N HIS A 153 -8.86 13.96 -16.82
CA HIS A 153 -9.14 12.67 -17.43
C HIS A 153 -8.69 11.50 -16.55
N VAL A 154 -9.11 10.30 -16.95
CA VAL A 154 -8.64 9.04 -16.38
C VAL A 154 -7.72 8.41 -17.41
N ASP A 155 -6.52 7.98 -17.02
CA ASP A 155 -5.60 7.28 -17.90
C ASP A 155 -5.96 5.79 -18.09
N GLU A 156 -5.16 5.07 -18.90
CA GLU A 156 -5.44 3.69 -19.31
C GLU A 156 -5.51 2.71 -18.15
N ILE A 157 -4.90 3.04 -17.00
CA ILE A 157 -4.88 2.14 -15.84
C ILE A 157 -5.75 2.62 -14.69
N GLY A 158 -6.36 3.81 -14.82
CA GLY A 158 -7.30 4.36 -13.86
C GLY A 158 -6.80 5.54 -13.01
N ASN A 159 -5.56 6.05 -13.20
CA ASN A 159 -5.15 7.28 -12.52
C ASN A 159 -6.03 8.45 -13.01
N VAL A 160 -6.42 9.31 -12.08
CA VAL A 160 -7.08 10.58 -12.39
C VAL A 160 -6.02 11.66 -12.49
N ILE A 161 -5.93 12.32 -13.64
CA ILE A 161 -4.96 13.39 -13.88
C ILE A 161 -5.71 14.68 -14.18
N GLY A 162 -5.40 15.73 -13.42
CA GLY A 162 -5.87 17.10 -13.69
C GLY A 162 -4.67 18.04 -13.82
N ARG A 163 -4.64 18.87 -14.85
CA ARG A 163 -3.51 19.75 -15.15
C ARG A 163 -3.85 21.20 -14.87
N ARG A 164 -2.91 21.88 -14.22
CA ARG A 164 -2.91 23.31 -14.01
C ARG A 164 -1.72 23.88 -14.78
N PRO A 165 -1.96 24.50 -15.96
CA PRO A 165 -0.90 25.09 -16.75
C PRO A 165 -0.22 26.24 -16.02
N GLY A 166 1.11 26.29 -16.10
CA GLY A 166 1.91 27.44 -15.75
C GLY A 166 1.85 28.54 -16.82
N ARG A 167 2.48 29.67 -16.53
CA ARG A 167 2.58 30.80 -17.47
C ARG A 167 3.81 30.77 -18.36
N GLY A 168 4.80 30.01 -18.01
CA GLY A 168 6.11 30.01 -18.63
C GLY A 168 6.59 28.64 -19.02
N ASP A 169 7.88 28.56 -19.30
CA ASP A 169 8.61 27.33 -19.62
C ASP A 169 9.28 26.77 -18.34
N GLY A 170 8.54 26.78 -17.23
CA GLY A 170 8.99 26.22 -15.95
C GLY A 170 8.95 24.69 -15.92
N PRO A 171 9.32 24.08 -14.78
CA PRO A 171 9.27 22.64 -14.59
C PRO A 171 7.83 22.12 -14.49
N VAL A 172 7.65 20.81 -14.71
CA VAL A 172 6.41 20.10 -14.44
C VAL A 172 6.52 19.42 -13.07
N LEU A 173 5.70 19.88 -12.13
CA LEU A 173 5.57 19.27 -10.81
C LEU A 173 4.29 18.44 -10.76
N ALA A 174 4.38 17.16 -10.39
CA ALA A 174 3.20 16.35 -10.08
C ALA A 174 3.00 16.22 -8.57
N ILE A 175 1.74 16.27 -8.12
CA ILE A 175 1.31 16.05 -6.74
C ILE A 175 0.30 14.91 -6.77
N GLY A 176 0.57 13.83 -6.06
CA GLY A 176 -0.24 12.61 -6.10
C GLY A 176 -0.73 12.16 -4.72
N ALA A 177 -1.94 11.60 -4.68
CA ALA A 177 -2.47 10.87 -3.53
C ALA A 177 -3.19 9.63 -4.03
N HIS A 178 -2.98 8.46 -3.40
CA HIS A 178 -3.61 7.24 -3.89
C HIS A 178 -5.09 7.16 -3.51
N MET A 179 -5.85 6.52 -4.41
CA MET A 179 -7.29 6.39 -4.28
C MET A 179 -7.73 5.06 -3.66
N ASP A 180 -6.89 4.04 -3.75
CA ASP A 180 -7.24 2.70 -3.26
C ASP A 180 -7.04 2.54 -1.75
N THR A 181 -7.54 1.42 -1.24
CA THR A 181 -7.38 0.99 0.15
C THR A 181 -7.13 -0.51 0.22
N VAL A 182 -6.52 -0.98 1.32
CA VAL A 182 -6.27 -2.42 1.58
C VAL A 182 -7.56 -3.24 1.82
N PHE A 183 -8.70 -2.58 1.97
CA PHE A 183 -9.94 -3.24 2.39
C PHE A 183 -10.64 -3.90 1.20
N PRO A 184 -11.00 -5.20 1.31
CA PRO A 184 -11.67 -5.91 0.23
C PRO A 184 -13.09 -5.39 -0.02
N GLU A 185 -13.59 -5.67 -1.22
CA GLU A 185 -14.97 -5.37 -1.59
C GLU A 185 -15.97 -5.96 -0.56
N GLY A 186 -17.02 -5.19 -0.26
CA GLY A 186 -18.03 -5.56 0.74
C GLY A 186 -17.64 -5.24 2.19
N THR A 187 -16.44 -4.69 2.44
CA THR A 187 -16.10 -4.16 3.76
C THR A 187 -17.05 -3.01 4.10
N PRO A 188 -17.78 -3.07 5.25
CA PRO A 188 -18.65 -1.97 5.64
C PRO A 188 -17.85 -0.72 5.94
N ILE A 189 -18.04 0.34 5.14
CA ILE A 189 -17.39 1.63 5.34
C ILE A 189 -18.47 2.65 5.68
N LYS A 190 -18.53 3.04 6.95
CA LYS A 190 -19.38 4.09 7.45
C LYS A 190 -18.61 4.92 8.47
N VAL A 191 -18.46 6.21 8.18
CA VAL A 191 -17.74 7.12 9.07
C VAL A 191 -18.55 7.38 10.33
N ARG A 192 -17.93 7.17 11.49
CA ARG A 192 -18.47 7.49 12.81
C ARG A 192 -17.60 8.58 13.44
N ARG A 193 -18.24 9.65 13.87
CA ARG A 193 -17.56 10.77 14.52
C ARG A 193 -17.77 10.75 16.05
N GLU A 194 -16.70 10.99 16.80
CA GLU A 194 -16.70 11.20 18.25
C GLU A 194 -15.80 12.40 18.59
N GLY A 195 -16.38 13.58 18.74
CA GLY A 195 -15.59 14.81 18.87
C GLY A 195 -14.80 15.09 17.60
N ASP A 196 -13.48 15.21 17.72
CA ASP A 196 -12.56 15.43 16.60
C ASP A 196 -12.00 14.10 16.03
N ARG A 197 -12.50 12.98 16.53
CA ARG A 197 -12.09 11.64 16.08
C ARG A 197 -13.11 11.04 15.11
N TYR A 198 -12.61 10.52 14.00
CA TYR A 198 -13.38 9.89 12.94
C TYR A 198 -12.90 8.45 12.74
N TRP A 199 -13.84 7.50 12.78
CA TRP A 199 -13.59 6.07 12.66
C TRP A 199 -14.16 5.56 11.35
N ALA A 200 -13.35 4.99 10.50
CA ALA A 200 -13.75 4.16 9.36
C ALA A 200 -12.52 3.51 8.73
N PRO A 201 -12.65 2.33 8.09
CA PRO A 201 -11.60 1.75 7.26
C PRO A 201 -11.22 2.71 6.13
N GLY A 202 -9.93 3.10 6.02
CA GLY A 202 -9.43 4.01 4.97
C GLY A 202 -9.73 5.50 5.21
N ILE A 203 -10.21 5.89 6.40
CA ILE A 203 -10.48 7.30 6.72
C ILE A 203 -9.21 8.15 6.70
N ALA A 204 -8.09 7.59 7.10
CA ALA A 204 -6.80 8.24 7.08
C ALA A 204 -6.00 7.83 5.85
N ASP A 205 -5.87 6.55 5.60
CA ASP A 205 -5.09 5.96 4.53
C ASP A 205 -5.96 5.57 3.32
N ASN A 206 -6.00 6.37 2.21
CA ASN A 206 -5.36 7.69 2.11
C ASN A 206 -6.37 8.80 1.82
N CYS A 207 -7.53 8.77 2.49
CA CYS A 207 -8.52 9.84 2.31
C CYS A 207 -8.03 11.21 2.84
N CYS A 208 -7.08 11.23 3.80
CA CYS A 208 -6.46 12.48 4.23
C CYS A 208 -5.55 13.07 3.14
N GLY A 209 -4.83 12.25 2.39
CA GLY A 209 -4.04 12.68 1.24
C GLY A 209 -4.91 13.19 0.10
N LEU A 210 -6.01 12.50 -0.23
CA LEU A 210 -6.96 12.94 -1.24
C LEU A 210 -7.63 14.27 -0.87
N ARG A 211 -8.02 14.46 0.40
CA ARG A 211 -8.50 15.75 0.92
C ARG A 211 -7.44 16.82 0.74
N CYS A 212 -6.22 16.56 1.17
CA CYS A 212 -5.10 17.51 1.05
C CYS A 212 -4.85 17.90 -0.42
N LEU A 213 -4.89 16.95 -1.34
CA LEU A 213 -4.77 17.20 -2.78
C LEU A 213 -5.84 18.17 -3.28
N LEU A 214 -7.12 17.89 -2.97
CA LEU A 214 -8.25 18.72 -3.41
C LEU A 214 -8.22 20.11 -2.77
N GLU A 215 -7.86 20.25 -1.49
CA GLU A 215 -7.70 21.53 -0.81
C GLU A 215 -6.54 22.34 -1.40
N THR A 216 -5.46 21.68 -1.80
CA THR A 216 -4.34 22.33 -2.50
C THR A 216 -4.80 22.90 -3.84
N ILE A 217 -5.60 22.17 -4.62
CA ILE A 217 -6.21 22.67 -5.86
C ILE A 217 -7.07 23.88 -5.57
N ARG A 218 -7.97 23.78 -4.57
CA ARG A 218 -8.85 24.89 -4.17
C ARG A 218 -8.06 26.14 -3.81
N ALA A 219 -6.97 25.99 -3.06
CA ALA A 219 -6.11 27.11 -2.70
C ALA A 219 -5.51 27.82 -3.93
N PHE A 220 -5.04 27.08 -4.93
CA PHE A 220 -4.52 27.65 -6.17
C PHE A 220 -5.60 28.35 -6.99
N GLU A 221 -6.76 27.72 -7.16
CA GLU A 221 -7.80 28.23 -8.07
C GLU A 221 -8.55 29.42 -7.46
N GLU A 222 -8.90 29.39 -6.17
CA GLU A 222 -9.64 30.49 -5.53
C GLU A 222 -8.78 31.74 -5.28
N THR A 223 -7.47 31.58 -5.06
CA THR A 223 -6.59 32.73 -4.84
C THR A 223 -5.94 33.26 -6.11
N GLY A 224 -5.98 32.47 -7.19
CA GLY A 224 -5.37 32.83 -8.47
C GLY A 224 -3.85 32.98 -8.39
N VAL A 225 -3.17 32.27 -7.48
CA VAL A 225 -1.71 32.19 -7.47
C VAL A 225 -1.23 31.55 -8.74
N GLU A 226 -0.35 32.21 -9.46
CA GLU A 226 0.15 31.78 -10.76
C GLU A 226 1.57 31.23 -10.63
N THR A 227 1.89 30.20 -11.39
CA THR A 227 3.19 29.53 -11.40
C THR A 227 3.85 29.64 -12.78
N GLU A 228 5.17 29.60 -12.84
CA GLU A 228 5.91 29.50 -14.10
C GLU A 228 5.78 28.11 -14.71
N GLY A 229 5.94 27.08 -13.86
CA GLY A 229 5.82 25.67 -14.23
C GLY A 229 4.39 25.14 -14.10
N ASP A 230 4.14 24.03 -14.77
CA ASP A 230 2.88 23.29 -14.71
C ASP A 230 2.78 22.53 -13.39
N ILE A 231 1.56 22.41 -12.85
CA ILE A 231 1.27 21.53 -11.73
C ILE A 231 0.23 20.47 -12.17
N TRP A 232 0.59 19.22 -12.03
CA TRP A 232 -0.32 18.10 -12.25
C TRP A 232 -0.81 17.56 -10.91
N PHE A 233 -2.11 17.39 -10.76
CA PHE A 233 -2.75 16.77 -9.60
C PHE A 233 -3.22 15.38 -9.97
N VAL A 234 -2.78 14.37 -9.24
CA VAL A 234 -2.96 12.97 -9.63
C VAL A 234 -3.62 12.18 -8.50
N GLY A 235 -4.79 11.60 -8.78
CA GLY A 235 -5.30 10.50 -7.98
C GLY A 235 -4.70 9.19 -8.50
N THR A 236 -3.80 8.58 -7.78
CA THR A 236 -3.12 7.35 -8.22
C THR A 236 -3.91 6.10 -7.84
N VAL A 237 -3.74 5.02 -8.60
CA VAL A 237 -4.38 3.72 -8.35
C VAL A 237 -3.36 2.66 -7.94
N GLY A 238 -3.81 1.71 -7.10
CA GLY A 238 -3.02 0.54 -6.75
C GLY A 238 -1.73 0.86 -6.01
N GLU A 239 -1.76 1.82 -5.07
CA GLU A 239 -0.65 2.01 -4.15
C GLU A 239 -0.52 0.81 -3.24
N GLU A 240 -1.65 0.27 -2.78
CA GLU A 240 -1.71 -0.72 -1.72
C GLU A 240 -1.45 -2.16 -2.20
N GLY A 241 -0.86 -2.93 -1.30
CA GLY A 241 -0.77 -4.38 -1.40
C GLY A 241 -0.25 -4.91 -2.74
N ASN A 242 -1.10 -5.68 -3.42
CA ASN A 242 -0.81 -6.27 -4.72
C ASN A 242 -1.00 -5.30 -5.90
N GLY A 243 -1.49 -4.09 -5.66
CA GLY A 243 -1.53 -3.02 -6.64
C GLY A 243 -0.13 -2.53 -7.01
N ASP A 244 0.82 -2.70 -6.10
CA ASP A 244 2.25 -2.60 -6.37
C ASP A 244 2.68 -1.26 -6.96
N ILE A 245 2.04 -0.17 -6.48
CA ILE A 245 2.22 1.21 -6.97
C ILE A 245 2.02 1.33 -8.49
N ARG A 246 1.09 0.56 -9.08
CA ARG A 246 0.88 0.53 -10.53
C ARG A 246 0.58 1.90 -11.13
N GLY A 247 -0.12 2.75 -10.36
CA GLY A 247 -0.43 4.13 -10.75
C GLY A 247 0.82 4.97 -10.94
N SER A 248 1.68 4.98 -9.93
CA SER A 248 2.96 5.69 -9.99
C SER A 248 3.89 5.11 -11.06
N LYS A 249 3.98 3.78 -11.18
CA LYS A 249 4.77 3.14 -12.24
C LYS A 249 4.33 3.56 -13.63
N HIS A 250 3.03 3.68 -13.86
CA HIS A 250 2.49 4.12 -15.14
C HIS A 250 2.74 5.62 -15.37
N LEU A 251 2.54 6.45 -14.36
CA LEU A 251 2.78 7.89 -14.43
C LEU A 251 4.23 8.21 -14.84
N PHE A 252 5.19 7.38 -14.39
CA PHE A 252 6.63 7.52 -14.63
C PHE A 252 7.21 6.45 -15.56
N ASN A 253 6.44 6.00 -16.56
CA ASN A 253 6.87 5.00 -17.55
C ASN A 253 7.67 5.58 -18.72
N GLY A 254 7.94 6.88 -18.74
CA GLY A 254 8.64 7.60 -19.81
C GLY A 254 7.72 8.25 -20.84
N THR A 255 6.39 8.08 -20.76
CA THR A 255 5.44 8.77 -21.65
C THR A 255 5.12 10.20 -21.19
N ASN A 256 5.26 10.47 -19.91
CA ASN A 256 5.05 11.77 -19.30
C ASN A 256 6.39 12.41 -18.95
N HIS A 257 6.53 13.71 -19.22
CA HIS A 257 7.66 14.50 -18.74
C HIS A 257 7.26 15.16 -17.41
N ILE A 258 7.84 14.70 -16.32
CA ILE A 258 7.61 15.21 -14.96
C ILE A 258 8.97 15.44 -14.29
N ASP A 259 9.20 16.68 -13.87
CA ASP A 259 10.50 17.10 -13.30
C ASP A 259 10.60 16.85 -11.79
N GLY A 260 9.46 16.72 -11.08
CA GLY A 260 9.43 16.44 -9.67
C GLY A 260 8.08 15.90 -9.20
N PHE A 261 8.08 15.21 -8.05
CA PHE A 261 6.89 14.58 -7.50
C PHE A 261 6.74 14.75 -5.99
N LEU A 262 5.55 15.10 -5.58
CA LEU A 262 5.13 15.14 -4.18
C LEU A 262 4.03 14.09 -3.99
N ALA A 263 4.32 12.95 -3.38
CA ALA A 263 3.28 12.10 -2.87
C ALA A 263 2.67 12.73 -1.62
N VAL A 264 1.35 12.60 -1.43
CA VAL A 264 0.66 13.02 -0.21
C VAL A 264 0.05 11.79 0.41
N ASP A 265 0.74 11.27 1.44
CA ASP A 265 0.38 10.01 2.07
C ASP A 265 0.90 10.00 3.51
N ASN A 266 0.04 9.75 4.47
CA ASN A 266 0.28 9.87 5.89
C ASN A 266 -0.25 11.18 6.52
N ALA A 267 -0.27 11.21 7.87
CA ALA A 267 -0.75 12.38 8.66
C ALA A 267 0.32 13.01 9.56
N ASP A 268 1.50 12.37 9.76
CA ASP A 268 2.54 12.89 10.66
C ASP A 268 3.30 14.06 10.04
N MET A 269 2.98 15.28 10.46
CA MET A 269 3.61 16.52 9.99
C MET A 269 5.07 16.68 10.41
N GLY A 270 5.56 15.91 11.37
CA GLY A 270 6.96 15.97 11.85
C GLY A 270 7.96 15.17 11.02
N ARG A 271 7.59 14.67 9.84
CA ARG A 271 8.46 13.80 9.03
C ARG A 271 8.57 14.26 7.57
N LEU A 272 9.71 13.96 6.95
CA LEU A 272 9.90 14.01 5.50
C LEU A 272 10.52 12.70 5.01
N LEU A 273 10.06 12.20 3.88
CA LEU A 273 10.58 11.00 3.26
C LEU A 273 11.80 11.33 2.39
N TYR A 274 12.97 10.78 2.72
CA TYR A 274 14.19 10.94 1.91
C TYR A 274 14.57 9.68 1.13
N ALA A 275 14.04 8.52 1.54
CA ALA A 275 14.37 7.24 0.93
C ALA A 275 13.13 6.37 0.75
N ALA A 276 13.06 5.70 -0.38
CA ALA A 276 12.05 4.75 -0.77
C ALA A 276 12.55 3.33 -0.50
N ILE A 277 11.76 2.54 0.25
CA ILE A 277 12.10 1.15 0.55
C ILE A 277 11.74 0.29 -0.66
N GLY A 278 12.74 -0.37 -1.27
CA GLY A 278 12.52 -1.37 -2.30
C GLY A 278 11.90 -2.64 -1.74
N SER A 279 11.04 -3.30 -2.49
CA SER A 279 10.47 -4.59 -2.11
C SER A 279 10.24 -5.50 -3.29
N HIS A 280 10.65 -6.77 -3.13
CA HIS A 280 10.30 -7.86 -4.03
C HIS A 280 9.31 -8.78 -3.32
N ARG A 281 8.23 -9.13 -4.01
CA ARG A 281 7.19 -10.03 -3.51
C ARG A 281 7.02 -11.18 -4.45
N TYR A 282 7.10 -12.39 -3.91
CA TYR A 282 6.98 -13.60 -4.71
C TYR A 282 5.98 -14.57 -4.11
N ARG A 283 5.27 -15.24 -5.01
CA ARG A 283 4.46 -16.41 -4.73
C ARG A 283 5.24 -17.65 -5.09
N PHE A 284 5.49 -18.51 -4.11
CA PHE A 284 6.10 -19.82 -4.30
C PHE A 284 5.00 -20.87 -4.20
N THR A 285 4.78 -21.60 -5.29
CA THR A 285 3.78 -22.66 -5.36
C THR A 285 4.48 -23.99 -5.56
N ILE A 286 4.26 -24.93 -4.66
CA ILE A 286 4.75 -26.30 -4.80
C ILE A 286 3.57 -27.18 -5.18
N THR A 287 3.70 -27.93 -6.27
CA THR A 287 2.69 -28.86 -6.78
C THR A 287 3.26 -30.26 -6.91
N GLY A 288 2.42 -31.27 -6.76
CA GLY A 288 2.78 -32.68 -6.88
C GLY A 288 1.58 -33.55 -7.19
N PRO A 289 1.73 -34.87 -7.29
CA PRO A 289 0.66 -35.78 -7.68
C PRO A 289 -0.47 -35.87 -6.66
N GLY A 290 -0.16 -35.69 -5.36
CA GLY A 290 -1.11 -35.95 -4.30
C GLY A 290 -1.47 -37.43 -4.15
N GLY A 291 -2.33 -37.77 -3.18
CA GLY A 291 -2.77 -39.12 -2.98
C GLY A 291 -3.45 -39.40 -1.64
N HIS A 292 -3.89 -40.60 -1.44
CA HIS A 292 -4.45 -41.06 -0.18
C HIS A 292 -3.33 -41.35 0.84
N SER A 293 -3.43 -40.77 2.03
CA SER A 293 -2.36 -40.79 3.04
C SER A 293 -1.92 -42.19 3.49
N TRP A 294 -2.78 -43.20 3.34
CA TRP A 294 -2.45 -44.61 3.63
C TRP A 294 -2.04 -45.36 2.37
N THR A 295 -2.85 -45.31 1.31
CA THR A 295 -2.65 -46.14 0.12
C THR A 295 -1.42 -45.73 -0.68
N ASN A 296 -1.19 -44.39 -0.80
CA ASN A 296 -0.06 -43.85 -1.58
C ASN A 296 1.12 -43.42 -0.69
N PHE A 297 1.13 -43.83 0.58
CA PHE A 297 2.26 -43.59 1.46
C PHE A 297 3.52 -44.23 0.89
N SER A 298 4.63 -43.52 0.86
CA SER A 298 5.91 -43.86 0.23
C SER A 298 5.93 -43.90 -1.32
N GLU A 299 4.84 -43.55 -2.00
CA GLU A 299 4.80 -43.53 -3.46
C GLU A 299 4.94 -42.12 -4.06
N CYS A 300 4.55 -41.10 -3.29
CA CYS A 300 4.62 -39.73 -3.75
C CYS A 300 4.97 -38.76 -2.61
N PRO A 301 5.76 -37.71 -2.92
CA PRO A 301 6.09 -36.66 -1.99
C PRO A 301 4.89 -35.69 -1.78
N SER A 302 4.92 -34.97 -0.68
CA SER A 302 3.87 -33.98 -0.29
C SER A 302 4.30 -32.55 -0.55
N ALA A 303 3.47 -31.80 -1.26
CA ALA A 303 3.70 -30.38 -1.47
C ALA A 303 3.75 -29.58 -0.15
N VAL A 304 2.98 -29.99 0.87
CA VAL A 304 3.02 -29.36 2.20
C VAL A 304 4.32 -29.69 2.94
N HIS A 305 4.81 -30.93 2.87
CA HIS A 305 6.10 -31.29 3.48
C HIS A 305 7.26 -30.50 2.86
N ALA A 306 7.33 -30.46 1.52
CA ALA A 306 8.33 -29.67 0.81
C ALA A 306 8.28 -28.19 1.21
N MET A 307 7.07 -27.62 1.34
CA MET A 307 6.88 -26.25 1.80
C MET A 307 7.35 -26.05 3.26
N CYS A 308 7.11 -27.00 4.14
CA CYS A 308 7.59 -26.96 5.53
C CYS A 308 9.12 -27.01 5.60
N LEU A 309 9.77 -27.86 4.78
CA LEU A 309 11.23 -27.96 4.68
C LEU A 309 11.84 -26.65 4.16
N ALA A 310 11.25 -26.08 3.10
CA ALA A 310 11.64 -24.78 2.56
C ALA A 310 11.44 -23.65 3.59
N GLY A 311 10.27 -23.57 4.20
CA GLY A 311 9.94 -22.56 5.21
C GLY A 311 10.86 -22.61 6.44
N ALA A 312 11.25 -23.81 6.87
CA ALA A 312 12.23 -23.96 7.95
C ALA A 312 13.60 -23.39 7.55
N LYS A 313 14.04 -23.58 6.32
CA LYS A 313 15.28 -22.97 5.80
C LYS A 313 15.16 -21.45 5.71
N VAL A 314 14.06 -20.95 5.15
CA VAL A 314 13.76 -19.51 5.09
C VAL A 314 13.83 -18.86 6.48
N ALA A 315 13.26 -19.50 7.52
CA ALA A 315 13.30 -18.99 8.88
C ALA A 315 14.73 -18.85 9.46
N HIS A 316 15.70 -19.51 8.87
CA HIS A 316 17.11 -19.45 9.29
C HIS A 316 17.98 -18.54 8.40
N VAL A 317 17.42 -17.94 7.36
CA VAL A 317 18.13 -16.98 6.50
C VAL A 317 18.67 -15.83 7.35
N LYS A 318 19.92 -15.51 7.17
CA LYS A 318 20.57 -14.33 7.74
C LYS A 318 20.58 -13.24 6.69
N VAL A 319 19.89 -12.15 6.97
CA VAL A 319 19.87 -10.99 6.06
C VAL A 319 21.30 -10.43 5.89
N PRO A 320 21.61 -9.84 4.72
CA PRO A 320 22.88 -9.15 4.49
C PRO A 320 23.17 -8.09 5.55
N GLU A 321 24.43 -7.84 5.84
CA GLU A 321 24.87 -6.71 6.68
C GLU A 321 24.73 -5.39 5.92
N GLY A 322 24.51 -4.30 6.66
CA GLY A 322 24.40 -2.96 6.08
C GLY A 322 23.01 -2.37 6.24
N PRO A 323 22.47 -1.67 5.22
CA PRO A 323 21.14 -1.07 5.30
C PRO A 323 20.06 -2.07 5.67
N ARG A 324 19.03 -1.61 6.39
CA ARG A 324 17.95 -2.46 6.90
C ARG A 324 17.36 -3.31 5.78
N THR A 325 17.43 -4.62 5.96
CA THR A 325 16.89 -5.63 5.05
C THR A 325 16.01 -6.57 5.86
N THR A 326 14.82 -6.89 5.34
CA THR A 326 13.83 -7.70 6.04
C THR A 326 13.13 -8.66 5.09
N PHE A 327 12.58 -9.74 5.63
CA PHE A 327 11.69 -10.64 4.90
C PHE A 327 10.64 -11.28 5.82
N THR A 328 9.58 -11.77 5.21
CA THR A 328 8.57 -12.59 5.90
C THR A 328 7.85 -13.50 4.91
N ILE A 329 7.46 -14.70 5.38
CA ILE A 329 6.40 -15.47 4.75
C ILE A 329 5.09 -14.93 5.31
N GLY A 330 4.36 -14.15 4.49
CA GLY A 330 3.15 -13.45 4.91
C GLY A 330 1.90 -14.30 4.87
N THR A 331 1.81 -15.21 3.90
CA THR A 331 0.67 -16.12 3.74
C THR A 331 1.12 -17.55 3.49
N ILE A 332 0.30 -18.53 3.90
CA ILE A 332 0.46 -19.93 3.55
C ILE A 332 -0.91 -20.58 3.32
N LYS A 333 -1.04 -21.33 2.21
CA LYS A 333 -2.25 -22.09 1.88
C LYS A 333 -1.85 -23.43 1.30
N GLY A 334 -2.45 -24.54 1.75
CA GLY A 334 -2.11 -25.86 1.18
C GLY A 334 -2.91 -27.00 1.77
N GLY A 335 -2.92 -28.13 1.04
CA GLY A 335 -3.69 -29.30 1.39
C GLY A 335 -5.20 -29.14 1.18
N THR A 336 -5.94 -30.27 1.27
CA THR A 336 -7.40 -30.31 1.06
C THR A 336 -8.12 -31.03 2.20
N SER A 337 -7.54 -32.10 2.72
CA SER A 337 -8.10 -32.84 3.86
C SER A 337 -7.00 -33.53 4.69
N VAL A 338 -7.34 -33.92 5.93
CA VAL A 338 -6.39 -34.48 6.88
C VAL A 338 -5.80 -35.82 6.45
N ASN A 339 -6.48 -36.57 5.57
CA ASN A 339 -6.09 -37.89 5.09
C ASN A 339 -5.63 -37.89 3.64
N THR A 340 -5.18 -36.76 3.10
CA THR A 340 -4.59 -36.67 1.77
C THR A 340 -3.11 -36.27 1.85
N ILE A 341 -2.29 -36.83 0.97
CA ILE A 341 -0.98 -36.29 0.64
C ILE A 341 -1.23 -35.04 -0.20
N ALA A 342 -0.77 -33.89 0.27
CA ALA A 342 -1.11 -32.62 -0.35
C ALA A 342 -0.52 -32.49 -1.76
N ALA A 343 -1.38 -32.22 -2.74
CA ALA A 343 -1.00 -31.97 -4.13
C ALA A 343 -0.53 -30.54 -4.38
N SER A 344 -0.84 -29.59 -3.49
CA SER A 344 -0.43 -28.19 -3.65
C SER A 344 -0.24 -27.51 -2.30
N CYS A 345 0.78 -26.64 -2.25
CA CYS A 345 0.98 -25.68 -1.17
C CYS A 345 1.58 -24.40 -1.75
N GLN A 346 1.14 -23.26 -1.27
CA GLN A 346 1.53 -21.93 -1.73
C GLN A 346 1.89 -21.05 -0.55
N VAL A 347 2.91 -20.21 -0.71
CA VAL A 347 3.24 -19.11 0.22
C VAL A 347 3.51 -17.85 -0.56
N ASP A 348 3.22 -16.71 0.06
CA ASP A 348 3.63 -15.40 -0.43
C ASP A 348 4.72 -14.85 0.51
N VAL A 349 5.82 -14.40 -0.08
CA VAL A 349 7.00 -13.87 0.62
C VAL A 349 7.18 -12.41 0.26
N ASP A 350 7.32 -11.55 1.27
CA ASP A 350 7.68 -10.14 1.14
C ASP A 350 9.14 -9.97 1.58
N MET A 351 9.95 -9.33 0.74
CA MET A 351 11.35 -8.99 0.99
C MET A 351 11.52 -7.50 0.79
N ARG A 352 12.22 -6.82 1.70
CA ARG A 352 12.44 -5.37 1.63
C ARG A 352 13.86 -5.00 1.96
N SER A 353 14.38 -3.96 1.28
CA SER A 353 15.68 -3.36 1.59
C SER A 353 15.73 -1.89 1.21
N LEU A 354 16.64 -1.14 1.85
CA LEU A 354 17.06 0.19 1.42
C LEU A 354 18.21 0.14 0.41
N ASP A 355 18.68 -1.05 0.08
CA ASP A 355 19.79 -1.31 -0.86
C ASP A 355 19.39 -2.42 -1.83
N ASP A 356 19.43 -2.13 -3.12
CA ASP A 356 19.01 -3.07 -4.17
C ASP A 356 19.93 -4.30 -4.25
N GLY A 357 21.22 -4.13 -3.94
CA GLY A 357 22.17 -5.25 -3.89
C GLY A 357 21.85 -6.23 -2.76
N ASN A 358 21.52 -5.70 -1.58
CA ASN A 358 21.05 -6.51 -0.46
C ASN A 358 19.70 -7.18 -0.74
N LEU A 359 18.80 -6.50 -1.44
CA LEU A 359 17.51 -7.06 -1.84
C LEU A 359 17.70 -8.24 -2.81
N ALA A 360 18.54 -8.07 -3.83
CA ALA A 360 18.88 -9.13 -4.78
C ALA A 360 19.60 -10.32 -4.11
N ALA A 361 20.51 -10.06 -3.18
CA ALA A 361 21.19 -11.10 -2.44
C ALA A 361 20.23 -11.91 -1.54
N LEU A 362 19.29 -11.22 -0.87
CA LEU A 362 18.25 -11.86 -0.08
C LEU A 362 17.34 -12.71 -0.93
N GLU A 363 16.92 -12.20 -2.09
CA GLU A 363 16.11 -12.91 -3.07
C GLU A 363 16.75 -14.24 -3.45
N ALA A 364 18.02 -14.23 -3.86
CA ALA A 364 18.75 -15.45 -4.22
C ALA A 364 18.81 -16.46 -3.06
N MET A 365 18.98 -16.01 -1.82
CA MET A 365 18.98 -16.88 -0.64
C MET A 365 17.60 -17.52 -0.40
N ILE A 366 16.53 -16.75 -0.55
CA ILE A 366 15.15 -17.24 -0.38
C ILE A 366 14.80 -18.28 -1.47
N PHE A 367 15.10 -17.98 -2.73
CA PHE A 367 14.88 -18.90 -3.85
C PHE A 367 15.57 -20.24 -3.61
N LYS A 368 16.84 -20.20 -3.22
CA LYS A 368 17.61 -21.40 -2.88
C LYS A 368 16.94 -22.24 -1.78
N CYS A 369 16.37 -21.61 -0.75
CA CYS A 369 15.66 -22.33 0.31
C CYS A 369 14.47 -23.14 -0.22
N PHE A 370 13.71 -22.60 -1.19
CA PHE A 370 12.58 -23.30 -1.80
C PHE A 370 13.04 -24.41 -2.74
N GLU A 371 14.07 -24.18 -3.54
CA GLU A 371 14.68 -25.20 -4.40
C GLU A 371 15.18 -26.39 -3.56
N GLU A 372 15.94 -26.12 -2.50
CA GLU A 372 16.45 -27.13 -1.58
C GLU A 372 15.33 -27.89 -0.87
N GLY A 373 14.25 -27.22 -0.42
CA GLY A 373 13.12 -27.88 0.24
C GLY A 373 12.39 -28.86 -0.67
N VAL A 374 12.21 -28.50 -1.93
CA VAL A 374 11.63 -29.37 -2.96
C VAL A 374 12.55 -30.54 -3.25
N ALA A 375 13.84 -30.30 -3.43
CA ALA A 375 14.82 -31.34 -3.69
C ALA A 375 14.90 -32.34 -2.52
N GLU A 376 14.88 -31.85 -1.28
CA GLU A 376 14.93 -32.67 -0.07
C GLU A 376 13.70 -33.56 0.07
N GLU A 377 12.49 -33.07 -0.15
CA GLU A 377 11.27 -33.87 -0.10
C GLU A 377 11.29 -34.99 -1.18
N ASN A 378 11.66 -34.67 -2.42
CA ASN A 378 11.80 -35.66 -3.48
C ASN A 378 12.85 -36.72 -3.13
N ALA A 379 13.96 -36.35 -2.52
CA ALA A 379 15.04 -37.27 -2.09
C ALA A 379 14.61 -38.16 -0.93
N ILE A 380 13.88 -37.66 0.06
CA ILE A 380 13.34 -38.43 1.20
C ILE A 380 12.52 -39.61 0.70
N TRP A 381 11.72 -39.41 -0.32
CA TRP A 381 10.86 -40.46 -0.92
C TRP A 381 11.53 -41.25 -2.06
N GLY A 382 12.76 -40.88 -2.44
CA GLY A 382 13.51 -41.54 -3.50
C GLY A 382 12.83 -41.49 -4.89
N VAL A 383 12.04 -40.42 -5.12
CA VAL A 383 11.26 -40.28 -6.35
C VAL A 383 12.13 -39.78 -7.48
N THR A 384 12.39 -40.64 -8.45
CA THR A 384 13.18 -40.32 -9.64
C THR A 384 12.34 -39.98 -10.86
N ASP A 385 11.10 -40.48 -10.92
CA ASP A 385 10.15 -40.15 -12.01
C ASP A 385 9.69 -38.68 -11.90
N PRO A 386 10.00 -37.81 -12.88
CA PRO A 386 9.59 -36.43 -12.85
C PRO A 386 8.07 -36.22 -12.77
N ALA A 387 7.26 -37.17 -13.22
CA ALA A 387 5.81 -37.08 -13.16
C ALA A 387 5.26 -37.25 -11.73
N LYS A 388 6.06 -37.88 -10.86
CA LYS A 388 5.73 -38.15 -9.45
C LYS A 388 6.39 -37.19 -8.47
N GLN A 389 7.29 -36.34 -8.94
CA GLN A 389 7.98 -35.38 -8.11
C GLN A 389 7.09 -34.18 -7.74
N VAL A 390 7.34 -33.55 -6.56
CA VAL A 390 6.90 -32.20 -6.31
C VAL A 390 7.76 -31.21 -7.08
N ARG A 391 7.16 -30.12 -7.54
CA ARG A 391 7.80 -29.09 -8.37
C ARG A 391 7.51 -27.71 -7.82
N LEU A 392 8.47 -26.82 -7.97
CA LEU A 392 8.36 -25.41 -7.60
C LEU A 392 8.00 -24.58 -8.83
N GLU A 393 7.02 -23.70 -8.66
CA GLU A 393 6.70 -22.60 -9.54
C GLU A 393 6.83 -21.30 -8.73
N VAL A 394 7.45 -20.28 -9.33
CA VAL A 394 7.65 -18.98 -8.69
C VAL A 394 7.05 -17.90 -9.57
N THR A 395 6.20 -17.05 -8.96
CA THR A 395 5.56 -15.92 -9.63
C THR A 395 5.89 -14.65 -8.86
N MET A 396 6.45 -13.65 -9.54
CA MET A 396 6.60 -12.31 -8.96
C MET A 396 5.21 -11.68 -8.85
N ILE A 397 4.85 -11.21 -7.65
CA ILE A 397 3.56 -10.57 -7.35
C ILE A 397 3.71 -9.13 -6.89
N GLY A 398 4.93 -8.61 -6.84
CA GLY A 398 5.24 -7.21 -6.54
C GLY A 398 6.73 -6.93 -6.71
N ASP A 399 7.02 -5.74 -7.24
CA ASP A 399 8.36 -5.24 -7.53
C ASP A 399 8.38 -3.72 -7.34
N ARG A 400 8.46 -3.25 -6.10
CA ARG A 400 8.59 -1.83 -5.82
C ARG A 400 10.06 -1.43 -5.83
N PRO A 401 10.49 -0.54 -6.74
CA PRO A 401 11.88 -0.09 -6.77
C PRO A 401 12.21 0.74 -5.54
N GLY A 402 13.44 0.62 -5.07
CA GLY A 402 13.99 1.42 -3.98
C GLY A 402 14.81 2.61 -4.46
N GLY A 403 15.30 3.38 -3.51
CA GLY A 403 16.23 4.47 -3.77
C GLY A 403 16.22 5.54 -2.68
N GLN A 404 17.13 6.51 -2.79
CA GLN A 404 17.19 7.60 -1.83
C GLN A 404 17.55 8.92 -2.52
N ARG A 405 17.14 10.03 -1.92
CA ARG A 405 17.47 11.36 -2.37
C ARG A 405 18.54 11.97 -1.47
N PRO A 406 19.53 12.67 -2.05
CA PRO A 406 20.47 13.45 -1.24
C PRO A 406 19.71 14.54 -0.48
N HIS A 407 20.24 14.93 0.68
CA HIS A 407 19.54 15.87 1.58
C HIS A 407 19.45 17.30 1.05
N ASP A 408 20.30 17.65 0.09
CA ASP A 408 20.25 18.92 -0.66
C ASP A 408 19.26 18.86 -1.84
N CYS A 409 18.56 17.75 -2.01
CA CYS A 409 17.53 17.60 -3.05
C CYS A 409 16.48 18.73 -2.96
N PRO A 410 16.16 19.39 -4.10
CA PRO A 410 15.25 20.54 -4.14
C PRO A 410 13.92 20.30 -3.42
N VAL A 411 13.30 19.14 -3.63
CA VAL A 411 11.99 18.83 -3.01
C VAL A 411 12.09 18.70 -1.50
N LEU A 412 13.18 18.13 -0.96
CA LEU A 412 13.39 18.01 0.48
C LEU A 412 13.66 19.36 1.14
N GLN A 413 14.58 20.14 0.56
CA GLN A 413 14.95 21.45 1.08
C GLN A 413 13.79 22.44 1.01
N THR A 414 13.05 22.47 -0.10
CA THR A 414 11.87 23.33 -0.26
C THR A 414 10.76 22.94 0.72
N SER A 415 10.50 21.65 0.92
CA SER A 415 9.51 21.17 1.90
C SER A 415 9.91 21.57 3.33
N ARG A 416 11.18 21.48 3.68
CA ARG A 416 11.70 21.95 4.98
C ARG A 416 11.54 23.45 5.15
N ALA A 417 11.84 24.23 4.09
CA ALA A 417 11.66 25.68 4.12
C ALA A 417 10.18 26.05 4.30
N ALA A 418 9.26 25.31 3.66
CA ALA A 418 7.83 25.49 3.86
C ALA A 418 7.42 25.15 5.32
N MET A 419 7.93 24.06 5.89
CA MET A 419 7.70 23.72 7.30
C MET A 419 8.18 24.83 8.24
N ASP A 420 9.40 25.38 8.03
CA ASP A 420 9.96 26.47 8.82
C ASP A 420 9.04 27.72 8.78
N CYS A 421 8.58 28.12 7.59
CA CYS A 421 7.68 29.25 7.43
C CYS A 421 6.33 29.06 8.12
N LEU A 422 5.84 27.82 8.19
CA LEU A 422 4.57 27.46 8.83
C LEU A 422 4.72 27.19 10.34
N GLY A 423 5.93 27.26 10.89
CA GLY A 423 6.20 26.94 12.30
C GLY A 423 6.08 25.45 12.62
N LEU A 424 6.19 24.57 11.62
CA LEU A 424 6.14 23.12 11.78
C LEU A 424 7.54 22.57 12.06
N GLU A 425 7.67 21.77 13.11
CA GLU A 425 8.96 21.15 13.47
C GLU A 425 9.21 19.88 12.68
N LEU A 426 10.28 19.85 11.88
CA LEU A 426 10.78 18.60 11.32
C LEU A 426 11.51 17.80 12.40
N LYS A 427 10.92 16.69 12.83
CA LYS A 427 11.46 15.82 13.89
C LYS A 427 12.41 14.76 13.33
N ARG A 428 12.19 14.31 12.10
CA ARG A 428 12.98 13.23 11.49
C ARG A 428 12.83 13.14 9.97
N TYR A 429 13.89 12.67 9.33
CA TYR A 429 13.79 12.06 8.01
C TYR A 429 13.42 10.58 8.14
N THR A 430 12.60 10.09 7.22
CA THR A 430 12.10 8.70 7.23
C THR A 430 12.33 8.01 5.89
N CYS A 431 12.29 6.70 5.92
CA CYS A 431 12.14 5.85 4.75
C CYS A 431 10.79 5.12 4.81
N SER A 432 10.13 5.01 3.68
CA SER A 432 8.84 4.31 3.53
C SER A 432 8.70 3.77 2.12
N SER A 433 7.65 3.00 1.88
CA SER A 433 7.26 2.57 0.53
C SER A 433 5.94 3.23 0.20
N THR A 434 5.93 4.08 -0.82
CA THR A 434 4.78 4.90 -1.28
C THR A 434 4.86 5.11 -2.79
N ASP A 435 3.94 5.86 -3.37
CA ASP A 435 4.02 6.29 -4.77
C ASP A 435 5.30 7.06 -5.12
N ALA A 436 6.01 7.62 -4.14
CA ALA A 436 7.32 8.25 -4.36
C ALA A 436 8.43 7.27 -4.74
N ASN A 437 8.25 5.95 -4.55
CA ASN A 437 9.26 4.95 -4.87
C ASN A 437 9.70 5.01 -6.34
N LYS A 438 8.72 5.05 -7.25
CA LYS A 438 9.04 5.02 -8.68
C LYS A 438 9.84 6.23 -9.14
N PRO A 439 9.44 7.50 -8.92
CA PRO A 439 10.25 8.65 -9.31
C PRO A 439 11.60 8.71 -8.58
N VAL A 440 11.65 8.34 -7.29
CA VAL A 440 12.93 8.26 -6.55
C VAL A 440 13.92 7.30 -7.23
N SER A 441 13.46 6.12 -7.65
CA SER A 441 14.31 5.12 -8.33
C SER A 441 14.82 5.60 -9.69
N LEU A 442 14.10 6.49 -10.35
CA LEU A 442 14.49 7.09 -11.64
C LEU A 442 15.39 8.32 -11.49
N GLY A 443 15.74 8.70 -10.27
CA GLY A 443 16.53 9.92 -10.04
C GLY A 443 15.72 11.21 -10.07
N ILE A 444 14.40 11.15 -10.27
CA ILE A 444 13.52 12.31 -10.28
C ILE A 444 13.38 12.84 -8.84
N PRO A 445 13.53 14.16 -8.61
CA PRO A 445 13.28 14.77 -7.31
C PRO A 445 11.89 14.43 -6.78
N ALA A 446 11.81 13.65 -5.70
CA ALA A 446 10.52 13.24 -5.13
C ALA A 446 10.60 13.07 -3.61
N THR A 447 9.48 13.27 -2.93
CA THR A 447 9.29 13.03 -1.50
C THR A 447 7.84 12.66 -1.23
N CYS A 448 7.56 12.20 0.00
CA CYS A 448 6.21 12.01 0.50
C CYS A 448 5.95 13.01 1.64
N LEU A 449 4.89 13.81 1.49
CA LEU A 449 4.39 14.79 2.44
C LEU A 449 3.16 14.24 3.17
N SER A 450 2.83 14.88 4.29
CA SER A 450 1.70 14.48 5.10
C SER A 450 0.46 15.30 4.77
N GLY A 451 -0.72 14.68 4.85
CA GLY A 451 -2.01 15.34 4.63
C GLY A 451 -2.50 16.17 5.83
N GLY A 452 -1.82 16.13 6.99
CA GLY A 452 -2.24 16.77 8.24
C GLY A 452 -3.17 15.88 9.08
N GLY A 453 -3.38 16.26 10.35
CA GLY A 453 -4.12 15.46 11.31
C GLY A 453 -3.26 14.40 12.00
N ALA A 454 -3.91 13.36 12.52
CA ALA A 454 -3.20 12.19 13.07
C ALA A 454 -3.95 10.90 12.74
N MET A 455 -3.21 9.87 12.34
CA MET A 455 -3.74 8.58 11.89
C MET A 455 -3.35 7.44 12.83
N TYR A 456 -4.26 6.51 13.00
CA TYR A 456 -4.06 5.39 13.91
C TYR A 456 -4.74 4.12 13.39
N ARG A 457 -4.14 2.97 13.69
CA ARG A 457 -4.64 1.64 13.33
C ARG A 457 -4.90 1.47 11.84
N THR A 458 -4.11 2.12 10.99
CA THR A 458 -4.17 1.94 9.53
C THR A 458 -4.11 0.47 9.15
N HIS A 459 -4.75 0.09 8.04
CA HIS A 459 -4.88 -1.29 7.58
C HIS A 459 -5.70 -2.20 8.51
N THR A 460 -6.52 -1.63 9.40
CA THR A 460 -7.49 -2.38 10.21
C THR A 460 -8.89 -1.79 10.09
N VAL A 461 -9.92 -2.61 10.32
CA VAL A 461 -11.31 -2.12 10.34
C VAL A 461 -11.60 -1.13 11.47
N ASP A 462 -10.72 -1.04 12.45
CA ASP A 462 -10.77 -0.10 13.58
C ASP A 462 -9.88 1.14 13.32
N GLU A 463 -9.58 1.45 12.08
CA GLU A 463 -8.83 2.64 11.71
C GLU A 463 -9.55 3.90 12.16
N TYR A 464 -8.78 4.87 12.67
CA TYR A 464 -9.32 6.17 13.01
C TYR A 464 -8.35 7.31 12.73
N TYR A 465 -8.94 8.48 12.57
CA TYR A 465 -8.27 9.73 12.26
C TYR A 465 -8.69 10.82 13.26
N ASP A 466 -7.72 11.46 13.89
CA ASP A 466 -7.96 12.64 14.73
C ASP A 466 -7.77 13.90 13.86
N ALA A 467 -8.86 14.67 13.69
CA ALA A 467 -8.89 15.84 12.82
C ALA A 467 -8.32 17.09 13.54
N ILE A 468 -7.06 17.01 13.95
CA ILE A 468 -6.31 18.09 14.61
C ILE A 468 -5.35 18.73 13.60
N HIS A 469 -5.41 20.05 13.44
CA HIS A 469 -4.51 20.77 12.52
C HIS A 469 -4.50 20.20 11.10
N ILE A 470 -5.66 19.82 10.59
CA ILE A 470 -5.78 19.20 9.26
C ILE A 470 -5.43 20.15 8.12
N GLU A 471 -5.50 21.46 8.35
CA GLU A 471 -5.12 22.54 7.44
C GLU A 471 -3.61 22.62 7.20
N GLU A 472 -2.78 22.12 8.12
CA GLU A 472 -1.32 22.17 8.01
C GLU A 472 -0.81 21.36 6.79
N GLY A 473 -1.43 20.21 6.50
CA GLY A 473 -1.08 19.40 5.34
C GLY A 473 -1.19 20.16 4.02
N PRO A 474 -2.38 20.64 3.63
CA PRO A 474 -2.55 21.40 2.39
C PRO A 474 -1.78 22.73 2.37
N LYS A 475 -1.56 23.41 3.50
CA LYS A 475 -0.68 24.59 3.56
C LYS A 475 0.76 24.24 3.19
N MET A 476 1.29 23.16 3.76
CA MET A 476 2.64 22.67 3.48
C MET A 476 2.79 22.26 2.01
N VAL A 477 1.85 21.48 1.49
CA VAL A 477 1.86 21.03 0.08
C VAL A 477 1.75 22.22 -0.86
N PHE A 478 0.83 23.15 -0.60
CA PHE A 478 0.62 24.37 -1.41
C PHE A 478 1.88 25.24 -1.45
N LEU A 479 2.47 25.58 -0.29
CA LEU A 479 3.65 26.44 -0.24
C LEU A 479 4.86 25.78 -0.89
N THR A 480 5.05 24.47 -0.67
CA THR A 480 6.10 23.69 -1.33
C THR A 480 5.92 23.68 -2.85
N ALA A 481 4.69 23.45 -3.33
CA ALA A 481 4.38 23.45 -4.76
C ALA A 481 4.57 24.82 -5.40
N CYS A 482 4.14 25.91 -4.74
CA CYS A 482 4.37 27.27 -5.19
C CYS A 482 5.87 27.56 -5.39
N ALA A 483 6.71 27.14 -4.46
CA ALA A 483 8.14 27.39 -4.53
C ALA A 483 8.83 26.52 -5.58
N LEU A 484 8.45 25.24 -5.67
CA LEU A 484 9.02 24.31 -6.66
C LEU A 484 8.65 24.70 -8.09
N ALA A 485 7.38 25.11 -8.33
CA ALA A 485 6.91 25.49 -9.66
C ALA A 485 7.19 26.97 -10.01
N GLY A 486 7.68 27.76 -9.07
CA GLY A 486 7.98 29.19 -9.29
C GLY A 486 6.71 30.08 -9.29
N ALA A 487 6.20 30.43 -8.12
CA ALA A 487 4.99 31.23 -8.00
C ALA A 487 5.28 32.74 -7.74
N GLU A 488 4.31 33.60 -8.09
CA GLU A 488 4.29 35.04 -7.78
C GLU A 488 5.59 35.78 -8.17
N GLY A 489 6.18 35.42 -9.31
CA GLY A 489 7.40 36.01 -9.85
C GLY A 489 8.70 35.48 -9.24
N MET A 490 8.62 34.46 -8.39
CA MET A 490 9.77 33.73 -7.91
C MET A 490 10.22 32.70 -8.95
N LYS A 491 11.53 32.59 -9.19
CA LYS A 491 12.08 31.51 -10.03
C LYS A 491 11.80 30.15 -9.39
N ALA A 492 11.41 29.17 -10.20
CA ALA A 492 11.20 27.80 -9.75
C ALA A 492 12.46 27.22 -9.08
N LEU A 493 12.27 26.61 -7.91
CA LEU A 493 13.34 25.90 -7.20
C LEU A 493 13.53 24.47 -7.69
N LEU A 494 12.53 23.90 -8.38
CA LEU A 494 12.65 22.63 -9.06
C LEU A 494 13.39 22.82 -10.39
N PRO A 495 14.48 22.09 -10.63
CA PRO A 495 15.15 22.14 -11.94
C PRO A 495 14.33 21.38 -12.99
N LYS A 496 14.34 21.87 -14.24
CA LYS A 496 13.87 21.07 -15.39
C LYS A 496 14.84 19.93 -15.63
N LEU A 497 14.32 18.75 -15.77
CA LEU A 497 15.10 17.60 -16.19
C LEU A 497 15.27 17.61 -17.73
N PRO A 498 16.36 17.03 -18.26
CA PRO A 498 16.50 16.83 -19.69
C PRO A 498 15.29 16.03 -20.22
N ALA A 499 14.81 16.38 -21.43
CA ALA A 499 13.84 15.53 -22.10
C ALA A 499 14.45 14.14 -22.32
N ALA A 500 13.69 13.11 -22.01
CA ALA A 500 14.12 11.71 -22.13
C ALA A 500 14.32 11.29 -23.58
#